data_30c0c38aa0b5a291d98e6f01d6550f04
#
_entry.id   30c0c38aa0b5a291d98e6f01d6550f04
#
_cell.length_a   1.000
_cell.length_b   1.000
_cell.length_c   1.000
_cell.angle_alpha   90.00
_cell.angle_beta   90.00
_cell.angle_gamma   90.00
#
_symmetry.space_group_name_H-M   'P 1'
#
loop_
_entity.id
_entity.type
_entity.pdbx_description
1 polymer ?
#
loop_
_entity_poly.entity_id
_entity_poly.type
_entity_poly.pdbx_seq_one_letter_code
_entity_poly.pdbx_strand_id
1 'polypeptide(L)'
;SLAILREGDWLAGGMRVFSHEEDHRLIPLDPGAPIEIPAPLDVYEVTLVDGLPDSKIDSDWWNHLSSLVDGEEIEEYGDAWPSSHEFISDMMVVRIEDELEAFTHHIAEAKLLSHPHIRLTLKDEGVQGELRIRKLTPIGARLEGEIITDEIPDSLCRTRVLVRESGRSIACDPNKAYFSTKLQAERLETLSLAKDLRQLLGRPLRVCDPFCGVGPALSTLLSEPGLV
;
A
#
# COMPACT_ATOMS: atom_id res chain seq x y z
N SER A 1 -10.98 -12.30 24.52
CA SER A 1 -12.37 -12.43 24.02
C SER A 1 -12.42 -12.94 22.57
N LEU A 2 -11.83 -12.26 21.57
CA LEU A 2 -11.88 -12.73 20.17
C LEU A 2 -11.20 -14.10 19.95
N ALA A 3 -10.18 -14.44 20.71
CA ALA A 3 -9.53 -15.75 20.63
C ALA A 3 -10.50 -16.87 20.98
N ILE A 4 -11.24 -16.73 22.08
CA ILE A 4 -12.21 -17.72 22.54
C ILE A 4 -13.36 -17.90 21.53
N LEU A 5 -13.85 -16.80 20.93
CA LEU A 5 -14.87 -16.85 19.90
C LEU A 5 -14.40 -17.55 18.62
N ARG A 6 -13.09 -17.43 18.28
CA ARG A 6 -12.48 -18.14 17.16
C ARG A 6 -12.28 -19.63 17.46
N GLU A 7 -11.82 -19.98 18.66
CA GLU A 7 -11.64 -21.36 19.09
C GLU A 7 -12.97 -22.13 19.13
N GLY A 8 -14.06 -21.44 19.47
CA GLY A 8 -15.40 -22.00 19.48
C GLY A 8 -16.12 -22.04 18.12
N ASP A 9 -15.49 -21.46 17.08
CA ASP A 9 -16.10 -21.24 15.75
C ASP A 9 -17.44 -20.49 15.81
N TRP A 10 -17.52 -19.50 16.71
CA TRP A 10 -18.74 -18.74 16.99
C TRP A 10 -18.82 -17.40 16.27
N LEU A 11 -17.84 -17.05 15.46
CA LEU A 11 -17.85 -15.81 14.68
C LEU A 11 -18.61 -15.98 13.37
N ALA A 12 -19.53 -15.07 13.08
CA ALA A 12 -20.24 -15.09 11.80
C ALA A 12 -19.27 -14.80 10.66
N GLY A 13 -19.12 -15.78 9.74
CA GLY A 13 -18.36 -15.58 8.52
C GLY A 13 -19.00 -14.53 7.62
N GLY A 14 -18.20 -13.68 6.98
CA GLY A 14 -18.69 -12.64 6.07
C GLY A 14 -19.34 -11.42 6.74
N MET A 15 -19.24 -11.30 8.06
CA MET A 15 -19.72 -10.14 8.81
C MET A 15 -18.56 -9.43 9.50
N ARG A 16 -18.58 -8.09 9.52
CA ARG A 16 -17.52 -7.29 10.15
C ARG A 16 -17.88 -6.85 11.56
N VAL A 17 -16.84 -6.70 12.39
CA VAL A 17 -16.93 -5.97 13.67
C VAL A 17 -17.10 -4.49 13.39
N PHE A 18 -18.07 -3.82 14.00
CA PHE A 18 -18.31 -2.39 13.81
C PHE A 18 -18.56 -1.67 15.13
N SER A 19 -18.36 -0.35 15.14
CA SER A 19 -18.59 0.49 16.31
C SER A 19 -20.09 0.68 16.53
N HIS A 20 -20.49 0.60 17.79
CA HIS A 20 -21.84 0.83 18.25
C HIS A 20 -21.76 1.72 19.49
N GLU A 21 -22.43 2.88 19.45
CA GLU A 21 -22.27 3.94 20.46
C GLU A 21 -20.80 4.40 20.62
N GLU A 22 -20.50 5.28 21.58
CA GLU A 22 -19.19 5.92 21.65
C GLU A 22 -18.04 4.97 22.05
N ASP A 23 -18.30 3.92 22.84
CA ASP A 23 -17.26 3.04 23.39
C ASP A 23 -17.46 1.54 23.15
N HIS A 24 -18.48 1.13 22.41
CA HIS A 24 -18.82 -0.28 22.21
C HIS A 24 -18.46 -0.75 20.79
N ARG A 25 -18.13 -2.04 20.68
CA ARG A 25 -17.96 -2.74 19.40
C ARG A 25 -18.84 -3.97 19.38
N LEU A 26 -19.62 -4.10 18.33
CA LEU A 26 -20.40 -5.30 18.09
C LEU A 26 -19.56 -6.31 17.31
N ILE A 27 -19.51 -7.53 17.82
CA ILE A 27 -18.85 -8.67 17.22
C ILE A 27 -19.94 -9.61 16.73
N PRO A 28 -20.05 -9.84 15.41
CA PRO A 28 -21.09 -10.69 14.87
C PRO A 28 -20.86 -12.16 15.26
N LEU A 29 -21.90 -12.80 15.79
CA LEU A 29 -21.87 -14.20 16.14
C LEU A 29 -22.58 -15.03 15.07
N ASP A 30 -22.07 -16.24 14.83
CA ASP A 30 -22.70 -17.23 13.98
C ASP A 30 -24.03 -17.71 14.61
N PRO A 31 -25.08 -18.01 13.82
CA PRO A 31 -26.32 -18.58 14.35
C PRO A 31 -26.15 -19.88 15.14
N GLY A 32 -25.06 -20.60 14.94
CA GLY A 32 -24.70 -21.79 15.71
C GLY A 32 -23.99 -21.50 17.04
N ALA A 33 -23.70 -20.23 17.36
CA ALA A 33 -23.12 -19.87 18.64
C ALA A 33 -24.13 -20.15 19.78
N PRO A 34 -23.64 -20.54 20.99
CA PRO A 34 -24.54 -20.83 22.10
C PRO A 34 -25.34 -19.58 22.51
N ILE A 35 -26.62 -19.77 22.81
CA ILE A 35 -27.51 -18.68 23.24
C ILE A 35 -27.03 -18.10 24.56
N GLU A 36 -26.55 -18.93 25.47
CA GLU A 36 -25.92 -18.51 26.72
C GLU A 36 -24.39 -18.53 26.51
N ILE A 37 -23.77 -17.35 26.40
CA ILE A 37 -22.35 -17.20 26.23
C ILE A 37 -21.60 -17.67 27.47
N PRO A 38 -20.68 -18.65 27.36
CA PRO A 38 -19.99 -19.19 28.52
C PRO A 38 -18.92 -18.23 29.08
N ALA A 39 -18.60 -18.40 30.38
CA ALA A 39 -17.48 -17.67 30.98
C ALA A 39 -16.16 -17.92 30.20
N PRO A 40 -15.30 -16.93 30.07
CA PRO A 40 -15.37 -15.60 30.67
C PRO A 40 -16.04 -14.52 29.80
N LEU A 41 -16.84 -14.91 28.79
CA LEU A 41 -17.51 -13.98 27.87
C LEU A 41 -18.93 -13.62 28.33
N ASP A 42 -19.44 -14.24 29.39
CA ASP A 42 -20.75 -14.00 30.01
C ASP A 42 -20.91 -12.57 30.59
N VAL A 43 -19.83 -11.82 30.65
CA VAL A 43 -19.83 -10.40 31.07
C VAL A 43 -20.28 -9.46 29.94
N TYR A 44 -20.38 -9.94 28.72
CA TYR A 44 -20.82 -9.17 27.55
C TYR A 44 -22.30 -9.40 27.28
N GLU A 45 -22.99 -8.32 26.90
CA GLU A 45 -24.38 -8.39 26.51
C GLU A 45 -24.51 -8.89 25.06
N VAL A 46 -25.48 -9.78 24.83
CA VAL A 46 -25.85 -10.23 23.48
C VAL A 46 -27.10 -9.49 23.04
N THR A 47 -27.03 -8.80 21.92
CA THR A 47 -28.11 -8.04 21.36
C THR A 47 -28.36 -8.39 19.90
N LEU A 48 -29.61 -8.32 19.46
CA LEU A 48 -29.96 -8.56 18.06
C LEU A 48 -29.94 -7.22 17.31
N VAL A 49 -29.08 -7.11 16.33
CA VAL A 49 -28.97 -5.93 15.45
C VAL A 49 -28.77 -6.36 14.00
N ASP A 50 -29.03 -5.45 13.06
CA ASP A 50 -28.72 -5.69 11.66
C ASP A 50 -27.19 -5.77 11.48
N GLY A 51 -26.70 -6.92 11.04
CA GLY A 51 -25.29 -7.14 10.80
C GLY A 51 -24.80 -6.37 9.58
N LEU A 52 -23.54 -5.92 9.63
CA LEU A 52 -22.89 -5.32 8.47
C LEU A 52 -22.04 -6.37 7.77
N PRO A 53 -22.27 -6.63 6.48
CA PRO A 53 -21.42 -7.53 5.71
C PRO A 53 -19.96 -7.09 5.79
N ASP A 54 -19.06 -8.05 6.02
CA ASP A 54 -17.65 -7.83 5.81
C ASP A 54 -17.42 -7.90 4.29
N SER A 55 -17.57 -6.77 3.65
CA SER A 55 -17.08 -6.61 2.29
C SER A 55 -15.54 -6.68 2.38
N LYS A 56 -15.02 -7.89 2.53
CA LYS A 56 -13.60 -8.09 2.23
C LYS A 56 -13.43 -7.68 0.79
N ILE A 57 -12.84 -6.52 0.59
CA ILE A 57 -12.32 -6.15 -0.71
C ILE A 57 -11.38 -7.28 -1.08
N ASP A 58 -11.68 -7.93 -2.18
CA ASP A 58 -10.76 -8.92 -2.71
C ASP A 58 -9.43 -8.22 -2.96
N SER A 59 -8.42 -8.57 -2.18
CA SER A 59 -7.08 -7.98 -2.30
C SER A 59 -6.26 -8.66 -3.38
N ASP A 60 -6.77 -9.73 -3.97
CA ASP A 60 -6.13 -10.39 -5.11
C ASP A 60 -6.51 -9.69 -6.42
N TRP A 61 -5.57 -8.93 -6.95
CA TRP A 61 -5.74 -8.23 -8.22
C TRP A 61 -6.00 -9.18 -9.39
N TRP A 62 -5.56 -10.45 -9.29
CA TRP A 62 -5.77 -11.46 -10.31
C TRP A 62 -7.23 -11.85 -10.48
N ASN A 63 -7.96 -11.96 -9.37
CA ASN A 63 -9.40 -12.20 -9.40
C ASN A 63 -10.16 -11.06 -10.10
N HIS A 64 -9.75 -9.83 -9.83
CA HIS A 64 -10.31 -8.66 -10.51
C HIS A 64 -9.97 -8.67 -12.00
N LEU A 65 -8.71 -8.92 -12.36
CA LEU A 65 -8.28 -8.99 -13.77
C LEU A 65 -9.06 -10.07 -14.52
N SER A 66 -9.20 -11.26 -13.96
CA SER A 66 -9.93 -12.38 -14.56
C SER A 66 -11.44 -12.11 -14.73
N SER A 67 -11.97 -11.08 -14.07
CA SER A 67 -13.35 -10.63 -14.28
C SER A 67 -13.47 -9.53 -15.35
N LEU A 68 -12.37 -8.92 -15.77
CA LEU A 68 -12.31 -7.81 -16.73
C LEU A 68 -11.81 -8.24 -18.12
N VAL A 69 -11.07 -9.33 -18.18
CA VAL A 69 -10.39 -9.83 -19.41
C VAL A 69 -10.85 -11.25 -19.68
N ASP A 70 -11.01 -11.58 -20.97
CA ASP A 70 -11.45 -12.92 -21.38
C ASP A 70 -10.43 -14.01 -21.02
N GLY A 71 -10.92 -15.19 -20.64
CA GLY A 71 -10.07 -16.30 -20.19
C GLY A 71 -9.04 -16.76 -21.23
N GLU A 72 -9.38 -16.68 -22.53
CA GLU A 72 -8.45 -17.02 -23.62
C GLU A 72 -7.25 -16.06 -23.63
N GLU A 73 -7.46 -14.76 -23.44
CA GLU A 73 -6.41 -13.74 -23.37
C GLU A 73 -5.57 -13.89 -22.08
N ILE A 74 -6.22 -14.23 -20.95
CA ILE A 74 -5.51 -14.50 -19.68
C ILE A 74 -4.52 -15.65 -19.87
N GLU A 75 -4.92 -16.73 -20.55
CA GLU A 75 -4.06 -17.90 -20.81
C GLU A 75 -2.98 -17.60 -21.86
N GLU A 76 -3.31 -16.82 -22.90
CA GLU A 76 -2.40 -16.49 -23.99
C GLU A 76 -1.15 -15.74 -23.48
N TYR A 77 -1.35 -14.75 -22.60
CA TYR A 77 -0.25 -13.93 -22.07
C TYR A 77 0.41 -14.52 -20.81
N GLY A 78 -0.21 -15.48 -20.15
CA GLY A 78 0.37 -16.28 -19.08
C GLY A 78 1.16 -15.47 -18.04
N ASP A 79 2.49 -15.72 -17.96
CA ASP A 79 3.37 -15.07 -16.99
C ASP A 79 3.73 -13.60 -17.30
N ALA A 80 3.32 -13.07 -18.46
CA ALA A 80 3.58 -11.67 -18.82
C ALA A 80 2.77 -10.68 -18.00
N TRP A 81 1.64 -11.11 -17.42
CA TRP A 81 0.81 -10.24 -16.58
C TRP A 81 1.57 -9.68 -15.38
N PRO A 82 1.50 -8.36 -15.10
CA PRO A 82 2.33 -7.69 -14.10
C PRO A 82 1.91 -8.01 -12.67
N SER A 83 2.44 -9.10 -12.11
CA SER A 83 2.17 -9.51 -10.73
C SER A 83 2.76 -8.52 -9.71
N SER A 84 3.93 -7.95 -9.99
CA SER A 84 4.62 -7.03 -9.10
C SER A 84 4.21 -5.57 -9.29
N HIS A 85 4.30 -4.79 -8.21
CA HIS A 85 4.09 -3.34 -8.20
C HIS A 85 4.94 -2.70 -7.11
N GLU A 86 5.08 -1.37 -7.17
CA GLU A 86 5.75 -0.57 -6.14
C GLU A 86 4.79 0.50 -5.62
N PHE A 87 4.73 0.66 -4.29
CA PHE A 87 3.96 1.74 -3.68
C PHE A 87 4.85 2.95 -3.38
N ILE A 88 4.38 4.13 -3.76
CA ILE A 88 5.00 5.42 -3.40
C ILE A 88 3.89 6.29 -2.79
N SER A 89 3.73 6.25 -1.47
CA SER A 89 2.61 6.87 -0.73
C SER A 89 1.25 6.32 -1.20
N ASP A 90 0.38 7.16 -1.77
CA ASP A 90 -0.94 6.81 -2.32
C ASP A 90 -0.92 6.49 -3.82
N MET A 91 0.26 6.27 -4.37
CA MET A 91 0.45 5.87 -5.77
C MET A 91 0.98 4.45 -5.87
N MET A 92 0.59 3.76 -6.93
CA MET A 92 1.11 2.46 -7.33
C MET A 92 1.82 2.58 -8.68
N VAL A 93 3.00 2.01 -8.78
CA VAL A 93 3.78 1.96 -10.03
C VAL A 93 3.82 0.53 -10.52
N VAL A 94 3.43 0.31 -11.77
CA VAL A 94 3.37 -0.99 -12.43
C VAL A 94 4.19 -0.96 -13.70
N ARG A 95 4.97 -1.99 -13.95
CA ARG A 95 5.62 -2.20 -15.24
C ARG A 95 4.70 -3.07 -16.09
N ILE A 96 4.39 -2.60 -17.28
CA ILE A 96 3.55 -3.30 -18.26
C ILE A 96 4.41 -3.50 -19.49
N GLU A 97 4.55 -4.76 -19.91
CA GLU A 97 5.31 -5.11 -21.11
C GLU A 97 4.50 -4.73 -22.37
N ASP A 98 5.19 -4.49 -23.49
CA ASP A 98 4.59 -3.92 -24.71
C ASP A 98 3.45 -4.79 -25.27
N GLU A 99 3.53 -6.11 -25.09
CA GLU A 99 2.50 -7.05 -25.55
C GLU A 99 1.16 -6.90 -24.80
N LEU A 100 1.19 -6.33 -23.59
CA LEU A 100 0.00 -6.07 -22.75
C LEU A 100 -0.51 -4.63 -22.86
N GLU A 101 0.00 -3.83 -23.81
CA GLU A 101 -0.37 -2.42 -23.95
C GLU A 101 -1.90 -2.23 -24.14
N ALA A 102 -2.53 -3.12 -24.88
CA ALA A 102 -3.98 -3.10 -25.11
C ALA A 102 -4.79 -3.30 -23.82
N PHE A 103 -4.22 -3.94 -22.81
CA PHE A 103 -4.86 -4.25 -21.53
C PHE A 103 -4.50 -3.27 -20.41
N THR A 104 -3.80 -2.17 -20.72
CA THR A 104 -3.36 -1.19 -19.73
C THR A 104 -4.49 -0.72 -18.82
N HIS A 105 -5.68 -0.44 -19.37
CA HIS A 105 -6.85 0.00 -18.61
C HIS A 105 -7.37 -1.08 -17.66
N HIS A 106 -7.49 -2.32 -18.12
CA HIS A 106 -7.94 -3.46 -17.32
C HIS A 106 -6.96 -3.76 -16.17
N ILE A 107 -5.65 -3.69 -16.44
CA ILE A 107 -4.60 -3.86 -15.43
C ILE A 107 -4.71 -2.75 -14.37
N ALA A 108 -4.88 -1.49 -14.79
CA ALA A 108 -5.02 -0.36 -13.89
C ALA A 108 -6.27 -0.49 -13.00
N GLU A 109 -7.39 -0.88 -13.59
CA GLU A 109 -8.66 -1.09 -12.88
C GLU A 109 -8.54 -2.23 -11.87
N ALA A 110 -8.04 -3.41 -12.28
CA ALA A 110 -7.84 -4.56 -11.40
C ALA A 110 -6.92 -4.23 -10.21
N LYS A 111 -5.83 -3.50 -10.46
CA LYS A 111 -4.90 -3.05 -9.42
C LYS A 111 -5.54 -2.05 -8.46
N LEU A 112 -6.36 -1.13 -8.95
CA LEU A 112 -7.08 -0.17 -8.11
C LEU A 112 -8.19 -0.85 -7.30
N LEU A 113 -8.93 -1.81 -7.87
CA LEU A 113 -9.95 -2.57 -7.16
C LEU A 113 -9.35 -3.31 -5.96
N SER A 114 -8.22 -3.97 -6.15
CA SER A 114 -7.52 -4.71 -5.09
C SER A 114 -6.85 -3.83 -4.02
N HIS A 115 -6.64 -2.53 -4.31
CA HIS A 115 -5.94 -1.60 -3.41
C HIS A 115 -6.72 -0.28 -3.21
N PRO A 116 -7.76 -0.26 -2.35
CA PRO A 116 -8.65 0.89 -2.18
C PRO A 116 -7.99 2.17 -1.69
N HIS A 117 -6.83 2.04 -1.03
CA HIS A 117 -6.06 3.19 -0.51
C HIS A 117 -5.22 3.89 -1.59
N ILE A 118 -5.15 3.32 -2.79
CA ILE A 118 -4.40 3.88 -3.92
C ILE A 118 -5.29 4.86 -4.68
N ARG A 119 -4.76 6.08 -4.86
CA ARG A 119 -5.37 7.16 -5.63
C ARG A 119 -5.00 7.10 -7.11
N LEU A 120 -3.75 6.74 -7.43
CA LEU A 120 -3.20 6.85 -8.78
C LEU A 120 -2.33 5.63 -9.10
N THR A 121 -2.61 5.00 -10.24
CA THR A 121 -1.76 3.96 -10.81
C THR A 121 -0.98 4.52 -11.98
N LEU A 122 0.33 4.27 -11.98
CA LEU A 122 1.29 4.77 -12.95
C LEU A 122 1.97 3.62 -13.67
N LYS A 123 2.07 3.70 -14.99
CA LYS A 123 2.90 2.82 -15.81
C LYS A 123 4.35 3.29 -15.76
N ASP A 124 5.27 2.39 -15.48
CA ASP A 124 6.71 2.64 -15.55
C ASP A 124 7.23 2.37 -16.96
N GLU A 125 7.54 3.42 -17.68
CA GLU A 125 8.13 3.34 -19.03
C GLU A 125 9.67 3.33 -18.99
N GLY A 126 10.26 3.08 -17.82
CA GLY A 126 11.69 3.03 -17.64
C GLY A 126 12.34 4.36 -17.29
N VAL A 127 13.67 4.36 -17.33
CA VAL A 127 14.51 5.49 -16.90
C VAL A 127 14.93 6.31 -18.09
N GLN A 128 14.83 7.63 -17.99
CA GLN A 128 15.17 8.55 -19.09
C GLN A 128 16.25 9.55 -18.69
N GLY A 129 17.07 9.91 -19.67
CA GLY A 129 18.08 10.97 -19.59
C GLY A 129 19.25 10.67 -18.64
N GLU A 130 20.17 11.62 -18.55
CA GLU A 130 21.38 11.54 -17.73
C GLU A 130 21.09 11.49 -16.24
N LEU A 131 20.00 12.13 -15.80
CA LEU A 131 19.57 12.15 -14.41
C LEU A 131 18.83 10.87 -13.98
N ARG A 132 18.67 9.91 -14.90
CA ARG A 132 18.02 8.62 -14.65
C ARG A 132 16.64 8.76 -13.98
N ILE A 133 15.85 9.74 -14.41
CA ILE A 133 14.50 9.96 -13.92
C ILE A 133 13.57 8.93 -14.58
N ARG A 134 12.69 8.33 -13.78
CA ARG A 134 11.65 7.41 -14.29
C ARG A 134 10.61 8.21 -15.07
N LYS A 135 10.19 7.69 -16.20
CA LYS A 135 9.00 8.18 -16.89
C LYS A 135 7.81 7.36 -16.39
N LEU A 136 6.95 8.03 -15.65
CA LEU A 136 5.75 7.42 -15.06
C LEU A 136 4.51 8.09 -15.67
N THR A 137 3.72 7.28 -16.36
CA THR A 137 2.51 7.75 -17.06
C THR A 137 1.25 7.31 -16.30
N PRO A 138 0.32 8.20 -15.97
CA PRO A 138 -0.96 7.84 -15.37
C PRO A 138 -1.76 6.89 -16.26
N ILE A 139 -2.23 5.78 -15.67
CA ILE A 139 -3.02 4.75 -16.37
C ILE A 139 -4.34 4.44 -15.66
N GLY A 140 -4.54 4.93 -14.45
CA GLY A 140 -5.77 4.79 -13.69
C GLY A 140 -5.74 5.65 -12.44
N ALA A 141 -6.88 6.21 -12.06
CA ALA A 141 -7.02 7.02 -10.87
C ALA A 141 -8.34 6.72 -10.13
N ARG A 142 -8.41 7.11 -8.86
CA ARG A 142 -9.61 7.00 -8.03
C ARG A 142 -10.07 8.38 -7.60
N LEU A 143 -11.35 8.66 -7.84
CA LEU A 143 -12.03 9.86 -7.39
C LEU A 143 -13.34 9.47 -6.68
N GLU A 144 -13.49 9.86 -5.40
CA GLU A 144 -14.70 9.62 -4.60
C GLU A 144 -15.17 8.15 -4.58
N GLY A 145 -14.22 7.21 -4.71
CA GLY A 145 -14.48 5.77 -4.73
C GLY A 145 -14.61 5.17 -6.14
N GLU A 146 -14.85 5.98 -7.15
CA GLU A 146 -14.92 5.54 -8.56
C GLU A 146 -13.54 5.44 -9.18
N ILE A 147 -13.34 4.45 -10.07
CA ILE A 147 -12.11 4.23 -10.81
C ILE A 147 -12.27 4.83 -12.20
N ILE A 148 -11.28 5.59 -12.63
CA ILE A 148 -11.19 6.26 -13.92
C ILE A 148 -9.91 5.78 -14.60
N THR A 149 -10.04 5.13 -15.76
CA THR A 149 -8.92 4.65 -16.55
C THR A 149 -8.79 5.35 -17.90
N ASP A 150 -9.83 6.06 -18.32
CA ASP A 150 -9.85 6.91 -19.51
C ASP A 150 -9.96 8.38 -19.12
N GLU A 151 -9.33 9.26 -19.92
CA GLU A 151 -9.42 10.73 -19.76
C GLU A 151 -9.22 11.17 -18.29
N ILE A 152 -8.19 10.64 -17.63
CA ILE A 152 -7.89 10.93 -16.23
C ILE A 152 -7.66 12.44 -16.06
N PRO A 153 -8.44 13.14 -15.22
CA PRO A 153 -8.26 14.57 -15.00
C PRO A 153 -6.86 14.92 -14.49
N ASP A 154 -6.26 15.99 -15.01
CA ASP A 154 -4.93 16.47 -14.60
C ASP A 154 -4.79 16.70 -13.09
N SER A 155 -5.89 17.07 -12.42
CA SER A 155 -5.92 17.26 -10.98
C SER A 155 -5.59 15.99 -10.20
N LEU A 156 -5.88 14.80 -10.75
CA LEU A 156 -5.61 13.49 -10.18
C LEU A 156 -4.21 12.97 -10.55
N CYS A 157 -3.60 13.50 -11.62
CA CYS A 157 -2.30 13.05 -12.14
C CYS A 157 -1.08 13.57 -11.33
N ARG A 158 -1.31 14.21 -10.19
CA ARG A 158 -0.22 14.75 -9.35
C ARG A 158 0.64 13.61 -8.80
N THR A 159 1.95 13.65 -9.10
CA THR A 159 2.93 12.67 -8.64
C THR A 159 3.73 13.12 -7.42
N ARG A 160 3.62 14.41 -7.03
CA ARG A 160 4.26 14.91 -5.82
C ARG A 160 3.52 14.45 -4.57
N VAL A 161 4.19 13.66 -3.73
CA VAL A 161 3.66 13.04 -2.52
C VAL A 161 4.60 13.22 -1.33
N LEU A 162 4.09 12.94 -0.12
CA LEU A 162 4.89 12.79 1.08
C LEU A 162 5.05 11.30 1.39
N VAL A 163 6.28 10.83 1.44
CA VAL A 163 6.61 9.46 1.85
C VAL A 163 7.11 9.49 3.28
N ARG A 164 6.61 8.57 4.11
CA ARG A 164 7.11 8.39 5.47
C ARG A 164 8.16 7.29 5.50
N GLU A 165 9.36 7.66 5.95
CA GLU A 165 10.46 6.72 6.12
C GLU A 165 11.28 7.10 7.36
N SER A 166 11.62 6.11 8.20
CA SER A 166 12.43 6.29 9.42
C SER A 166 11.92 7.41 10.35
N GLY A 167 10.57 7.51 10.48
CA GLY A 167 9.91 8.52 11.32
C GLY A 167 9.89 9.94 10.74
N ARG A 168 10.33 10.13 9.50
CA ARG A 168 10.37 11.43 8.81
C ARG A 168 9.47 11.44 7.57
N SER A 169 9.02 12.63 7.19
CA SER A 169 8.26 12.84 5.95
C SER A 169 9.19 13.44 4.90
N ILE A 170 9.28 12.77 3.75
CA ILE A 170 10.11 13.16 2.62
C ILE A 170 9.18 13.58 1.49
N ALA A 171 9.30 14.84 1.03
CA ALA A 171 8.59 15.27 -0.18
C ALA A 171 9.28 14.66 -1.40
N CYS A 172 8.54 13.88 -2.17
CA CYS A 172 9.04 13.17 -3.35
C CYS A 172 8.14 13.46 -4.55
N ASP A 173 8.74 13.65 -5.71
CA ASP A 173 8.09 13.61 -7.01
C ASP A 173 8.86 12.64 -7.90
N PRO A 174 8.40 11.38 -8.06
CA PRO A 174 9.13 10.36 -8.78
C PRO A 174 9.31 10.66 -10.28
N ASN A 175 8.53 11.58 -10.85
CA ASN A 175 8.71 12.09 -12.22
C ASN A 175 9.79 13.18 -12.32
N LYS A 176 10.35 13.64 -11.18
CA LYS A 176 11.37 14.71 -11.16
C LYS A 176 12.68 14.29 -10.50
N ALA A 177 12.62 13.32 -9.60
CA ALA A 177 13.80 12.82 -8.92
C ALA A 177 13.64 11.34 -8.60
N TYR A 178 14.74 10.59 -8.71
CA TYR A 178 14.73 9.19 -8.34
C TYR A 178 14.44 9.01 -6.85
N PHE A 179 13.48 8.14 -6.56
CA PHE A 179 13.18 7.66 -5.22
C PHE A 179 12.73 6.20 -5.28
N SER A 180 13.22 5.37 -4.38
CA SER A 180 12.76 3.99 -4.23
C SER A 180 12.59 3.64 -2.75
N THR A 181 11.44 3.11 -2.41
CA THR A 181 11.15 2.59 -1.07
C THR A 181 11.93 1.30 -0.77
N LYS A 182 12.35 0.57 -1.79
CA LYS A 182 13.09 -0.69 -1.68
C LYS A 182 14.49 -0.53 -1.05
N LEU A 183 15.04 0.68 -1.09
CA LEU A 183 16.37 0.99 -0.54
C LEU A 183 16.36 1.40 0.94
N GLN A 184 15.27 1.17 1.66
CA GLN A 184 15.18 1.54 3.08
C GLN A 184 16.14 0.75 3.95
N ALA A 185 16.35 -0.54 3.65
CA ALA A 185 17.27 -1.39 4.41
C ALA A 185 18.71 -0.88 4.32
N GLU A 186 19.18 -0.53 3.12
CA GLU A 186 20.53 0.01 2.89
C GLU A 186 20.74 1.36 3.57
N ARG A 187 19.69 2.19 3.63
CA ARG A 187 19.74 3.46 4.37
C ARG A 187 19.83 3.26 5.88
N LEU A 188 19.17 2.24 6.43
CA LEU A 188 19.29 1.87 7.84
C LEU A 188 20.66 1.28 8.18
N GLU A 189 21.24 0.50 7.28
CA GLU A 189 22.63 0.02 7.41
C GLU A 189 23.62 1.18 7.42
N THR A 190 23.45 2.14 6.50
CA THR A 190 24.24 3.39 6.49
C THR A 190 24.15 4.15 7.81
N LEU A 191 22.93 4.22 8.41
CA LEU A 191 22.74 4.82 9.73
C LEU A 191 23.55 4.08 10.81
N SER A 192 23.53 2.74 10.80
CA SER A 192 24.29 1.92 11.75
C SER A 192 25.80 2.20 11.65
N LEU A 193 26.35 2.17 10.45
CA LEU A 193 27.76 2.47 10.18
C LEU A 193 28.14 3.90 10.61
N ALA A 194 27.24 4.87 10.40
CA ALA A 194 27.45 6.25 10.84
C ALA A 194 27.49 6.37 12.37
N LYS A 195 26.65 5.62 13.10
CA LYS A 195 26.68 5.57 14.58
C LYS A 195 28.01 5.02 15.09
N ASP A 196 28.51 3.93 14.50
CA ASP A 196 29.79 3.33 14.86
C ASP A 196 30.95 4.31 14.60
N LEU A 197 30.94 4.99 13.45
CA LEU A 197 31.93 5.98 13.12
C LEU A 197 31.91 7.18 14.08
N ARG A 198 30.71 7.67 14.44
CA ARG A 198 30.58 8.75 15.43
C ARG A 198 31.15 8.33 16.79
N GLN A 199 30.87 7.12 17.23
CA GLN A 199 31.39 6.57 18.49
C GLN A 199 32.93 6.51 18.44
N LEU A 200 33.49 6.03 17.35
CA LEU A 200 34.94 5.94 17.15
C LEU A 200 35.63 7.33 17.17
N LEU A 201 35.01 8.32 16.52
CA LEU A 201 35.56 9.68 16.41
C LEU A 201 35.28 10.56 17.63
N GLY A 202 34.33 10.19 18.49
CA GLY A 202 33.95 10.95 19.69
C GLY A 202 33.33 12.34 19.42
N ARG A 203 32.84 12.59 18.20
CA ARG A 203 32.25 13.87 17.78
C ARG A 203 31.15 13.67 16.74
N PRO A 204 30.23 14.64 16.56
CA PRO A 204 29.27 14.63 15.47
C PRO A 204 29.94 14.51 14.09
N LEU A 205 29.27 13.84 13.17
CA LEU A 205 29.77 13.64 11.81
C LEU A 205 29.45 14.86 10.93
N ARG A 206 30.30 15.11 9.96
CA ARG A 206 29.97 15.95 8.80
C ARG A 206 29.76 15.04 7.60
N VAL A 207 28.53 15.03 7.07
CA VAL A 207 28.15 14.17 5.98
C VAL A 207 27.84 15.00 4.74
N CYS A 208 28.35 14.56 3.60
CA CYS A 208 28.01 15.09 2.30
C CYS A 208 27.59 13.93 1.40
N ASP A 209 26.40 14.04 0.84
CA ASP A 209 25.89 13.10 -0.15
C ASP A 209 25.67 13.86 -1.47
N PRO A 210 26.64 13.77 -2.43
CA PRO A 210 26.55 14.48 -3.71
C PRO A 210 25.47 13.90 -4.64
N PHE A 211 24.88 12.74 -4.29
CA PHE A 211 23.85 12.05 -5.07
C PHE A 211 22.54 11.92 -4.29
N CYS A 212 22.29 12.82 -3.36
CA CYS A 212 21.21 12.69 -2.38
C CYS A 212 19.78 12.60 -2.99
N GLY A 213 19.56 13.02 -4.23
CA GLY A 213 18.22 13.09 -4.81
C GLY A 213 17.27 13.92 -3.94
N VAL A 214 16.15 13.31 -3.48
CA VAL A 214 15.22 13.93 -2.51
C VAL A 214 15.69 13.81 -1.05
N GLY A 215 16.89 13.33 -0.82
CA GLY A 215 17.56 13.27 0.48
C GLY A 215 17.14 12.14 1.43
N PRO A 216 16.70 10.97 0.98
CA PRO A 216 16.21 9.93 1.89
C PRO A 216 17.31 9.40 2.82
N ALA A 217 18.54 9.21 2.33
CA ALA A 217 19.67 8.79 3.16
C ALA A 217 20.04 9.83 4.22
N LEU A 218 20.11 11.10 3.83
CA LEU A 218 20.36 12.20 4.78
C LEU A 218 19.22 12.33 5.79
N SER A 219 17.96 12.16 5.36
CA SER A 219 16.80 12.15 6.25
C SER A 219 16.90 11.04 7.30
N THR A 220 17.35 9.85 6.90
CA THR A 220 17.58 8.73 7.82
C THR A 220 18.68 9.04 8.83
N LEU A 221 19.81 9.61 8.42
CA LEU A 221 20.87 10.04 9.34
C LEU A 221 20.42 11.11 10.33
N LEU A 222 19.60 12.06 9.86
CA LEU A 222 19.02 13.11 10.70
C LEU A 222 17.94 12.60 11.68
N SER A 223 17.49 11.35 11.56
CA SER A 223 16.57 10.74 12.54
C SER A 223 17.25 10.46 13.88
N GLU A 224 18.58 10.36 13.90
CA GLU A 224 19.37 10.10 15.11
C GLU A 224 19.90 11.42 15.70
N PRO A 225 19.43 11.83 16.89
CA PRO A 225 19.86 13.07 17.52
C PRO A 225 21.38 13.13 17.76
N GLY A 226 22.01 14.20 17.32
CA GLY A 226 23.43 14.45 17.52
C GLY A 226 24.38 13.51 16.75
N LEU A 227 23.87 12.79 15.74
CA LEU A 227 24.71 12.00 14.85
C LEU A 227 25.51 12.90 13.90
N VAL A 228 24.87 13.91 13.38
CA VAL A 228 25.42 14.89 12.42
C VAL A 228 25.30 16.30 12.94
#